data_146d2ac0ed4815ff18af3437c4b651a0
#
_entry.id   146d2ac0ed4815ff18af3437c4b651a0
#
_cell.length_a   1.000
_cell.length_b   1.000
_cell.length_c   1.000
_cell.angle_alpha   90.00
_cell.angle_beta   90.00
_cell.angle_gamma   90.00
#
_symmetry.space_group_name_H-M   'P 1'
#
loop_
_entity.id
_entity.type
_entity.pdbx_description
1 polymer ?
#
loop_
_entity_poly.entity_id
_entity_poly.type
_entity_poly.pdbx_seq_one_letter_code
_entity_poly.pdbx_strand_id
1 'polypeptide(L)'
;KMKKLLTTLLAFFAILSIFNTVKADYPEKPITMVIPFGPGGSHDLNARVFTSIIPQYLGNAIIVKLVPGASGQTGTAMVAQAKPDGYTLLFTHNYVDQLQHHVKKLPYKPLKDFVTVARINYAAACMIVLSKSKYNSVQDVFDAAKSSGGKLKLGHSGMWGATMVPMAQLMSWGKVSANLTPYKGGGPMVKGLLSGDVEAVLHFPSVIKGQGSKVKTLGCGAKEKSLGTPPTFDELGFTGQIGYMDRILMAPAKTPPERIKVLQEALAKLKGDKTFKKFMGRLGENMEFMNGPDYEKIRAEKSNNYKSLVKTMTKG
;
A
#
# COMPACT_ATOMS: atom_id res chain seq x y z
N LYS A 1 49.83 8.82 51.20
CA LYS A 1 48.36 8.49 51.27
C LYS A 1 47.57 9.05 50.11
N MET A 2 47.80 10.28 49.64
CA MET A 2 47.14 10.91 48.51
C MET A 2 47.34 10.16 47.18
N LYS A 3 48.56 9.64 46.87
CA LYS A 3 48.80 8.87 45.61
C LYS A 3 47.99 7.56 45.50
N LYS A 4 47.77 6.85 46.63
CA LYS A 4 46.95 5.63 46.67
C LYS A 4 45.46 5.94 46.48
N LEU A 5 45.00 7.09 46.99
CA LEU A 5 43.58 7.51 46.78
C LEU A 5 43.30 7.87 45.31
N LEU A 6 44.28 8.51 44.63
CA LEU A 6 44.16 8.90 43.23
C LEU A 6 44.16 7.68 42.29
N THR A 7 44.98 6.67 42.58
CA THR A 7 44.98 5.40 41.79
C THR A 7 43.72 4.60 42.00
N THR A 8 43.14 4.60 43.20
CA THR A 8 41.87 3.91 43.46
C THR A 8 40.69 4.63 42.78
N LEU A 9 40.68 5.96 42.71
CA LEU A 9 39.66 6.75 41.99
C LEU A 9 39.74 6.57 40.47
N LEU A 10 40.95 6.52 39.90
CA LEU A 10 41.16 6.25 38.48
C LEU A 10 40.74 4.81 38.09
N ALA A 11 41.01 3.83 38.95
CA ALA A 11 40.58 2.45 38.74
C ALA A 11 39.04 2.31 38.80
N PHE A 12 38.38 3.06 39.71
CA PHE A 12 36.91 3.06 39.78
C PHE A 12 36.26 3.75 38.60
N PHE A 13 36.87 4.82 38.06
CA PHE A 13 36.41 5.49 36.84
C PHE A 13 36.63 4.63 35.57
N ALA A 14 37.71 3.84 35.52
CA ALA A 14 37.98 2.90 34.41
C ALA A 14 37.00 1.72 34.42
N ILE A 15 36.51 1.27 35.58
CA ILE A 15 35.51 0.19 35.68
C ILE A 15 34.09 0.67 35.29
N LEU A 16 33.78 1.96 35.52
CA LEU A 16 32.50 2.55 35.05
C LEU A 16 32.43 2.73 33.53
N SER A 17 33.56 2.70 32.81
CA SER A 17 33.61 2.89 31.35
C SER A 17 33.35 1.59 30.56
N ILE A 18 33.20 0.44 31.25
CA ILE A 18 32.98 -0.87 30.62
C ILE A 18 31.48 -1.27 30.66
N PHE A 19 30.57 -0.35 30.94
CA PHE A 19 29.19 -0.57 30.47
C PHE A 19 29.16 -0.39 28.95
N ASN A 20 29.75 -1.37 28.23
CA ASN A 20 29.31 -1.66 26.89
C ASN A 20 27.79 -1.84 26.99
N THR A 21 27.05 -0.82 26.59
CA THR A 21 25.65 -1.00 26.27
C THR A 21 25.64 -2.10 25.25
N VAL A 22 25.31 -3.32 25.69
CA VAL A 22 24.91 -4.39 24.77
C VAL A 22 23.79 -3.77 23.99
N LYS A 23 24.11 -3.32 22.78
CA LYS A 23 23.12 -2.79 21.87
C LYS A 23 22.25 -3.98 21.54
N ALA A 24 21.13 -4.07 22.25
CA ALA A 24 20.22 -5.17 22.07
C ALA A 24 19.90 -5.29 20.59
N ASP A 25 20.16 -6.47 20.00
CA ASP A 25 20.03 -6.69 18.57
C ASP A 25 18.57 -6.50 18.14
N TYR A 26 18.31 -5.39 17.45
CA TYR A 26 16.98 -5.15 16.89
C TYR A 26 16.76 -6.00 15.62
N PRO A 27 15.63 -6.70 15.51
CA PRO A 27 14.51 -6.83 16.45
C PRO A 27 14.68 -8.03 17.40
N GLU A 28 14.53 -7.81 18.72
CA GLU A 28 14.55 -8.87 19.75
C GLU A 28 13.23 -9.60 19.91
N LYS A 29 12.15 -9.03 19.39
CA LYS A 29 10.77 -9.56 19.46
C LYS A 29 10.05 -9.30 18.15
N PRO A 30 8.91 -9.99 17.90
CA PRO A 30 8.11 -9.79 16.71
C PRO A 30 7.70 -8.33 16.52
N ILE A 31 7.74 -7.88 15.25
CA ILE A 31 7.30 -6.58 14.82
C ILE A 31 5.83 -6.66 14.40
N THR A 32 5.01 -5.70 14.80
CA THR A 32 3.63 -5.57 14.33
C THR A 32 3.58 -4.73 13.07
N MET A 33 3.05 -5.29 11.97
CA MET A 33 2.78 -4.56 10.75
C MET A 33 1.29 -4.30 10.60
N VAL A 34 0.90 -3.05 10.76
CA VAL A 34 -0.50 -2.60 10.61
C VAL A 34 -0.82 -2.42 9.14
N ILE A 35 -1.91 -3.05 8.71
CA ILE A 35 -2.51 -2.84 7.40
C ILE A 35 -3.85 -2.15 7.60
N PRO A 36 -4.05 -0.92 7.10
CA PRO A 36 -5.27 -0.14 7.36
C PRO A 36 -6.44 -0.54 6.46
N PHE A 37 -6.48 -1.81 6.02
CA PHE A 37 -7.50 -2.36 5.12
C PHE A 37 -7.99 -3.71 5.60
N GLY A 38 -9.17 -4.14 5.09
CA GLY A 38 -9.78 -5.41 5.44
C GLY A 38 -9.07 -6.63 4.84
N PRO A 39 -9.41 -7.84 5.35
CA PRO A 39 -8.80 -9.10 4.93
C PRO A 39 -9.14 -9.44 3.47
N GLY A 40 -8.26 -10.22 2.82
CA GLY A 40 -8.42 -10.69 1.44
C GLY A 40 -8.22 -9.62 0.37
N GLY A 41 -7.88 -8.38 0.76
CA GLY A 41 -7.48 -7.33 -0.17
C GLY A 41 -6.02 -7.48 -0.62
N SER A 42 -5.62 -6.71 -1.63
CA SER A 42 -4.28 -6.86 -2.23
C SER A 42 -3.14 -6.60 -1.24
N HIS A 43 -3.31 -5.71 -0.25
CA HIS A 43 -2.31 -5.50 0.80
C HIS A 43 -2.16 -6.72 1.71
N ASP A 44 -3.27 -7.33 2.13
CA ASP A 44 -3.25 -8.53 2.97
C ASP A 44 -2.57 -9.71 2.25
N LEU A 45 -2.90 -9.94 0.96
CA LEU A 45 -2.28 -11.00 0.16
C LEU A 45 -0.76 -10.79 -0.01
N ASN A 46 -0.34 -9.58 -0.36
CA ASN A 46 1.08 -9.23 -0.48
C ASN A 46 1.82 -9.35 0.85
N ALA A 47 1.21 -8.86 1.93
CA ALA A 47 1.78 -8.93 3.27
C ALA A 47 2.04 -10.36 3.72
N ARG A 48 1.15 -11.30 3.45
CA ARG A 48 1.32 -12.72 3.83
C ARG A 48 2.52 -13.35 3.13
N VAL A 49 2.75 -13.05 1.85
CA VAL A 49 3.96 -13.50 1.14
C VAL A 49 5.20 -12.86 1.75
N PHE A 50 5.17 -11.55 1.98
CA PHE A 50 6.27 -10.81 2.58
C PHE A 50 6.63 -11.34 3.96
N THR A 51 5.64 -11.46 4.86
CA THR A 51 5.87 -11.86 6.27
C THR A 51 6.21 -13.32 6.44
N SER A 52 5.92 -14.20 5.47
CA SER A 52 6.32 -15.60 5.52
C SER A 52 7.81 -15.83 5.24
N ILE A 53 8.50 -14.86 4.62
CA ILE A 53 9.88 -15.03 4.17
C ILE A 53 10.85 -14.08 4.89
N ILE A 54 10.43 -12.85 5.20
CA ILE A 54 11.30 -11.84 5.80
C ILE A 54 11.98 -12.26 7.11
N PRO A 55 11.40 -13.14 7.96
CA PRO A 55 12.03 -13.54 9.22
C PRO A 55 13.44 -14.12 9.05
N GLN A 56 13.73 -14.83 7.94
CA GLN A 56 15.06 -15.40 7.66
C GLN A 56 16.14 -14.31 7.44
N TYR A 57 15.75 -13.08 7.11
CA TYR A 57 16.67 -11.96 6.89
C TYR A 57 16.65 -10.96 8.04
N LEU A 58 15.55 -10.90 8.77
CA LEU A 58 15.33 -9.94 9.85
C LEU A 58 15.68 -10.54 11.23
N GLY A 59 15.72 -11.86 11.35
CA GLY A 59 15.96 -12.57 12.62
C GLY A 59 14.71 -12.70 13.51
N ASN A 60 13.59 -12.04 13.16
CA ASN A 60 12.35 -12.14 13.91
C ASN A 60 11.12 -12.00 13.00
N ALA A 61 9.96 -12.42 13.50
CA ALA A 61 8.71 -12.41 12.75
C ALA A 61 8.14 -10.98 12.60
N ILE A 62 7.44 -10.76 11.48
CA ILE A 62 6.53 -9.62 11.31
C ILE A 62 5.10 -10.16 11.34
N ILE A 63 4.31 -9.68 12.30
CA ILE A 63 2.92 -10.09 12.53
C ILE A 63 1.98 -9.07 11.92
N VAL A 64 1.11 -9.53 11.01
CA VAL A 64 0.11 -8.69 10.37
C VAL A 64 -1.05 -8.39 11.32
N LYS A 65 -1.38 -7.09 11.47
CA LYS A 65 -2.56 -6.60 12.18
C LYS A 65 -3.42 -5.78 11.23
N LEU A 66 -4.61 -6.28 10.90
CA LEU A 66 -5.57 -5.56 10.06
C LEU A 66 -6.37 -4.57 10.91
N VAL A 67 -6.34 -3.29 10.55
CA VAL A 67 -7.06 -2.20 11.24
C VAL A 67 -7.79 -1.35 10.20
N PRO A 68 -8.86 -1.88 9.58
CA PRO A 68 -9.63 -1.15 8.58
C PRO A 68 -10.45 -0.02 9.21
N GLY A 69 -10.79 0.97 8.41
CA GLY A 69 -11.69 2.07 8.80
C GLY A 69 -11.32 3.38 8.15
N ALA A 70 -12.33 4.22 7.90
CA ALA A 70 -12.21 5.56 7.33
C ALA A 70 -11.27 5.63 6.10
N SER A 71 -11.40 4.69 5.18
CA SER A 71 -10.55 4.58 3.97
C SER A 71 -9.03 4.46 4.25
N GLY A 72 -8.70 3.74 5.32
CA GLY A 72 -7.31 3.50 5.76
C GLY A 72 -6.82 4.45 6.85
N GLN A 73 -7.58 5.48 7.20
CA GLN A 73 -7.11 6.49 8.17
C GLN A 73 -7.02 5.95 9.60
N THR A 74 -7.92 5.04 10.00
CA THR A 74 -7.94 4.47 11.37
C THR A 74 -6.64 3.76 11.70
N GLY A 75 -6.21 2.81 10.88
CA GLY A 75 -4.96 2.08 11.07
C GLY A 75 -3.72 2.96 10.91
N THR A 76 -3.76 3.93 9.99
CA THR A 76 -2.67 4.90 9.80
C THR A 76 -2.50 5.80 11.01
N ALA A 77 -3.60 6.32 11.59
CA ALA A 77 -3.57 7.13 12.81
C ALA A 77 -3.01 6.35 14.01
N MET A 78 -3.38 5.05 14.12
CA MET A 78 -2.84 4.19 15.17
C MET A 78 -1.32 4.09 15.10
N VAL A 79 -0.74 3.95 13.90
CA VAL A 79 0.73 3.87 13.74
C VAL A 79 1.39 5.23 13.96
N ALA A 80 0.76 6.33 13.53
CA ALA A 80 1.27 7.69 13.77
C ALA A 80 1.43 7.99 15.28
N GLN A 81 0.60 7.37 16.13
CA GLN A 81 0.60 7.50 17.58
C GLN A 81 1.40 6.41 18.30
N ALA A 82 1.93 5.43 17.57
CA ALA A 82 2.70 4.35 18.14
C ALA A 82 4.07 4.83 18.65
N LYS A 83 4.67 4.08 19.59
CA LYS A 83 6.06 4.33 20.01
C LYS A 83 6.98 4.24 18.79
N PRO A 84 7.87 5.22 18.59
CA PRO A 84 8.79 5.24 17.46
C PRO A 84 10.00 4.34 17.74
N ASP A 85 9.75 3.08 18.10
CA ASP A 85 10.78 2.10 18.46
C ASP A 85 11.02 1.04 17.37
N GLY A 86 10.37 1.19 16.20
CA GLY A 86 10.48 0.26 15.07
C GLY A 86 9.69 -1.04 15.21
N TYR A 87 8.97 -1.26 16.32
CA TYR A 87 8.16 -2.47 16.52
C TYR A 87 6.71 -2.33 16.05
N THR A 88 6.33 -1.16 15.57
CA THR A 88 5.03 -0.93 14.91
C THR A 88 5.27 -0.27 13.57
N LEU A 89 4.95 -0.95 12.49
CA LEU A 89 5.09 -0.49 11.11
C LEU A 89 3.72 -0.32 10.45
N LEU A 90 3.67 0.49 9.42
CA LEU A 90 2.49 0.71 8.58
C LEU A 90 2.75 0.17 7.18
N PHE A 91 1.89 -0.73 6.69
CA PHE A 91 1.90 -1.16 5.30
C PHE A 91 0.68 -0.60 4.57
N THR A 92 0.90 0.45 3.80
CA THR A 92 -0.13 1.27 3.18
C THR A 92 0.17 1.59 1.71
N HIS A 93 -0.45 2.61 1.15
CA HIS A 93 -0.23 3.04 -0.22
C HIS A 93 -0.23 4.57 -0.38
N ASN A 94 0.29 5.03 -1.51
CA ASN A 94 0.45 6.43 -1.88
C ASN A 94 -0.82 7.28 -1.74
N TYR A 95 -2.01 6.76 -2.04
CA TYR A 95 -3.25 7.56 -1.88
C TYR A 95 -3.54 7.92 -0.42
N VAL A 96 -3.31 7.02 0.54
CA VAL A 96 -3.45 7.31 1.96
C VAL A 96 -2.36 8.26 2.45
N ASP A 97 -1.13 8.04 1.99
CA ASP A 97 0.05 8.80 2.41
C ASP A 97 0.15 10.17 1.73
N GLN A 98 -0.17 10.27 0.44
CA GLN A 98 0.17 11.45 -0.37
C GLN A 98 -1.04 12.23 -0.89
N LEU A 99 -2.25 11.63 -0.93
CA LEU A 99 -3.43 12.27 -1.51
C LEU A 99 -4.45 12.74 -0.47
N GLN A 100 -4.83 11.91 0.49
CA GLN A 100 -6.00 12.15 1.34
C GLN A 100 -5.92 13.44 2.17
N HIS A 101 -4.72 13.89 2.55
CA HIS A 101 -4.54 15.13 3.30
C HIS A 101 -4.80 16.40 2.47
N HIS A 102 -4.89 16.29 1.14
CA HIS A 102 -5.31 17.38 0.26
C HIS A 102 -6.83 17.49 0.16
N VAL A 103 -7.56 16.46 0.58
CA VAL A 103 -9.02 16.41 0.55
C VAL A 103 -9.64 16.90 1.85
N LYS A 104 -9.05 16.48 2.97
CA LYS A 104 -9.56 16.81 4.32
C LYS A 104 -8.47 16.80 5.38
N LYS A 105 -8.75 17.44 6.51
CA LYS A 105 -7.89 17.36 7.69
C LYS A 105 -7.83 15.91 8.21
N LEU A 106 -6.64 15.39 8.39
CA LEU A 106 -6.38 14.06 8.94
C LEU A 106 -5.93 14.17 10.41
N PRO A 107 -6.12 13.10 11.23
CA PRO A 107 -5.62 13.05 12.61
C PRO A 107 -4.10 12.82 12.70
N TYR A 108 -3.39 12.86 11.59
CA TYR A 108 -1.93 12.73 11.44
C TYR A 108 -1.46 13.59 10.26
N LYS A 109 -0.15 13.80 10.18
CA LYS A 109 0.52 14.55 9.09
C LYS A 109 1.34 13.58 8.24
N PRO A 110 0.82 13.05 7.12
CA PRO A 110 1.45 11.95 6.39
C PRO A 110 2.93 12.14 6.11
N LEU A 111 3.31 13.28 5.49
CA LEU A 111 4.70 13.58 5.11
C LEU A 111 5.63 13.93 6.28
N LYS A 112 5.11 14.02 7.53
CA LYS A 112 5.87 14.41 8.72
C LYS A 112 5.91 13.33 9.79
N ASP A 113 4.81 12.58 9.94
CA ASP A 113 4.67 11.62 11.03
C ASP A 113 5.22 10.23 10.68
N PHE A 114 5.62 10.04 9.41
CA PHE A 114 6.16 8.77 8.92
C PHE A 114 7.45 8.95 8.13
N VAL A 115 8.31 7.94 8.20
CA VAL A 115 9.47 7.73 7.33
C VAL A 115 9.25 6.47 6.50
N THR A 116 9.62 6.50 5.23
CA THR A 116 9.52 5.34 4.35
C THR A 116 10.65 4.35 4.62
N VAL A 117 10.31 3.11 4.95
CA VAL A 117 11.28 2.00 4.99
C VAL A 117 11.59 1.54 3.57
N ALA A 118 10.55 1.26 2.77
CA ALA A 118 10.66 0.95 1.34
C ALA A 118 9.30 1.00 0.64
N ARG A 119 9.30 1.19 -0.70
CA ARG A 119 8.22 0.72 -1.56
C ARG A 119 8.49 -0.74 -1.90
N ILE A 120 7.58 -1.62 -1.54
CA ILE A 120 7.74 -3.07 -1.76
C ILE A 120 7.53 -3.41 -3.25
N ASN A 121 6.46 -2.88 -3.82
CA ASN A 121 6.15 -2.92 -5.24
C ASN A 121 5.14 -1.82 -5.58
N TYR A 122 4.79 -1.71 -6.87
CA TYR A 122 3.58 -1.02 -7.26
C TYR A 122 2.62 -1.98 -7.97
N ALA A 123 1.37 -1.58 -8.14
CA ALA A 123 0.40 -2.31 -8.96
C ALA A 123 -0.48 -1.33 -9.74
N ALA A 124 -0.84 -1.71 -10.95
CA ALA A 124 -1.84 -0.99 -11.73
C ALA A 124 -3.23 -1.55 -11.45
N ALA A 125 -4.21 -0.67 -11.30
CA ALA A 125 -5.59 -1.08 -11.16
C ALA A 125 -6.15 -1.55 -12.51
N CYS A 126 -6.89 -2.66 -12.47
CA CYS A 126 -7.58 -3.22 -13.63
C CYS A 126 -9.09 -3.20 -13.39
N MET A 127 -9.86 -2.84 -14.42
CA MET A 127 -11.32 -2.96 -14.40
C MET A 127 -11.72 -4.41 -14.61
N ILE A 128 -12.48 -4.95 -13.68
CA ILE A 128 -13.02 -6.30 -13.73
C ILE A 128 -14.54 -6.32 -13.57
N VAL A 129 -15.15 -7.30 -14.21
CA VAL A 129 -16.56 -7.65 -14.14
C VAL A 129 -16.72 -9.15 -13.93
N LEU A 130 -17.90 -9.63 -13.59
CA LEU A 130 -18.17 -11.09 -13.58
C LEU A 130 -17.92 -11.67 -14.97
N SER A 131 -17.38 -12.89 -15.07
CA SER A 131 -17.14 -13.57 -16.36
C SER A 131 -18.42 -13.73 -17.16
N LYS A 132 -19.56 -13.97 -16.50
CA LYS A 132 -20.90 -14.06 -17.11
C LYS A 132 -21.53 -12.70 -17.43
N SER A 133 -20.88 -11.59 -17.09
CA SER A 133 -21.39 -10.25 -17.39
C SER A 133 -21.48 -10.03 -18.90
N LYS A 134 -22.46 -9.23 -19.32
CA LYS A 134 -22.63 -8.77 -20.71
C LYS A 134 -21.53 -7.80 -21.17
N TYR A 135 -20.77 -7.20 -20.24
CA TYR A 135 -19.71 -6.24 -20.55
C TYR A 135 -18.44 -6.96 -21.00
N ASN A 136 -17.91 -6.62 -22.18
CA ASN A 136 -16.70 -7.19 -22.77
C ASN A 136 -15.59 -6.15 -22.97
N SER A 137 -15.88 -4.88 -22.75
CA SER A 137 -14.96 -3.75 -22.84
C SER A 137 -15.25 -2.71 -21.77
N VAL A 138 -14.30 -1.82 -21.51
CA VAL A 138 -14.51 -0.64 -20.66
C VAL A 138 -15.61 0.26 -21.25
N GLN A 139 -15.70 0.33 -22.57
CA GLN A 139 -16.74 1.11 -23.27
C GLN A 139 -18.13 0.56 -22.98
N ASP A 140 -18.33 -0.76 -22.94
CA ASP A 140 -19.64 -1.36 -22.60
C ASP A 140 -20.11 -0.92 -21.20
N VAL A 141 -19.18 -0.83 -20.24
CA VAL A 141 -19.49 -0.34 -18.89
C VAL A 141 -19.89 1.13 -18.93
N PHE A 142 -19.23 1.94 -19.74
CA PHE A 142 -19.56 3.37 -19.90
C PHE A 142 -20.92 3.57 -20.59
N ASP A 143 -21.21 2.80 -21.62
CA ASP A 143 -22.49 2.87 -22.31
C ASP A 143 -23.65 2.44 -21.39
N ALA A 144 -23.42 1.44 -20.55
CA ALA A 144 -24.37 1.04 -19.52
C ALA A 144 -24.55 2.14 -18.46
N ALA A 145 -23.48 2.81 -18.06
CA ALA A 145 -23.56 3.94 -17.12
C ALA A 145 -24.39 5.09 -17.69
N LYS A 146 -24.18 5.45 -18.97
CA LYS A 146 -25.00 6.45 -19.68
C LYS A 146 -26.47 6.03 -19.76
N SER A 147 -26.73 4.82 -20.23
CA SER A 147 -28.09 4.29 -20.43
C SER A 147 -28.87 4.16 -19.12
N SER A 148 -28.17 3.94 -17.98
CA SER A 148 -28.79 3.87 -16.66
C SER A 148 -29.10 5.26 -16.04
N GLY A 149 -28.75 6.34 -16.71
CA GLY A 149 -28.85 7.70 -16.14
C GLY A 149 -27.99 7.87 -14.89
N GLY A 150 -26.82 7.22 -14.83
CA GLY A 150 -25.89 7.29 -13.69
C GLY A 150 -26.21 6.33 -12.53
N LYS A 151 -27.19 5.43 -12.69
CA LYS A 151 -27.59 4.48 -11.65
C LYS A 151 -26.74 3.20 -11.62
N LEU A 152 -25.87 2.95 -12.63
CA LEU A 152 -24.98 1.81 -12.64
C LEU A 152 -24.09 1.81 -11.40
N LYS A 153 -24.05 0.71 -10.67
CA LYS A 153 -23.25 0.60 -9.44
C LYS A 153 -21.82 0.15 -9.76
N LEU A 154 -20.84 0.98 -9.42
CA LEU A 154 -19.41 0.67 -9.51
C LEU A 154 -18.80 0.66 -8.10
N GLY A 155 -18.16 -0.46 -7.73
CA GLY A 155 -17.62 -0.60 -6.39
C GLY A 155 -16.23 0.01 -6.24
N HIS A 156 -15.95 0.55 -5.03
CA HIS A 156 -14.61 0.99 -4.65
C HIS A 156 -14.25 0.63 -3.20
N SER A 157 -12.96 0.48 -2.90
CA SER A 157 -12.45 -0.02 -1.61
C SER A 157 -12.27 1.06 -0.54
N GLY A 158 -12.72 2.26 -0.78
CA GLY A 158 -12.64 3.41 0.14
C GLY A 158 -12.54 4.73 -0.59
N MET A 159 -13.12 5.77 0.00
CA MET A 159 -13.14 7.14 -0.56
C MET A 159 -11.71 7.70 -0.69
N TRP A 160 -11.44 8.34 -1.82
CA TRP A 160 -10.12 8.92 -2.13
C TRP A 160 -8.97 7.91 -2.02
N GLY A 161 -9.26 6.64 -2.31
CA GLY A 161 -8.31 5.53 -2.29
C GLY A 161 -7.96 5.03 -3.68
N ALA A 162 -7.13 3.98 -3.69
CA ALA A 162 -6.47 3.42 -4.88
C ALA A 162 -7.40 2.79 -5.93
N THR A 163 -8.69 2.65 -5.64
CA THR A 163 -9.69 2.15 -6.60
C THR A 163 -10.76 3.20 -6.91
N MET A 164 -11.05 4.11 -5.97
CA MET A 164 -12.02 5.18 -6.20
C MET A 164 -11.46 6.26 -7.13
N VAL A 165 -10.26 6.76 -6.84
CA VAL A 165 -9.66 7.85 -7.62
C VAL A 165 -9.49 7.49 -9.09
N PRO A 166 -8.87 6.34 -9.45
CA PRO A 166 -8.77 5.97 -10.87
C PRO A 166 -10.14 5.66 -11.51
N MET A 167 -11.12 5.13 -10.77
CA MET A 167 -12.47 4.94 -11.30
C MET A 167 -13.11 6.29 -11.66
N ALA A 168 -13.00 7.27 -10.77
CA ALA A 168 -13.51 8.62 -11.02
C ALA A 168 -12.78 9.32 -12.19
N GLN A 169 -11.47 9.10 -12.34
CA GLN A 169 -10.71 9.59 -13.49
C GLN A 169 -11.23 8.97 -14.81
N LEU A 170 -11.43 7.66 -14.85
CA LEU A 170 -12.00 6.96 -16.02
C LEU A 170 -13.41 7.47 -16.35
N MET A 171 -14.26 7.64 -15.34
CA MET A 171 -15.61 8.18 -15.52
C MET A 171 -15.58 9.61 -16.08
N SER A 172 -14.73 10.47 -15.52
CA SER A 172 -14.55 11.84 -16.00
C SER A 172 -14.09 11.88 -17.46
N TRP A 173 -13.12 11.03 -17.82
CA TRP A 173 -12.63 10.93 -19.18
C TRP A 173 -13.73 10.43 -20.14
N GLY A 174 -14.44 9.36 -19.75
CA GLY A 174 -15.57 8.81 -20.53
C GLY A 174 -16.80 9.71 -20.54
N LYS A 175 -16.80 10.85 -19.81
CA LYS A 175 -17.95 11.75 -19.64
C LYS A 175 -19.21 11.01 -19.20
N VAL A 176 -19.05 10.11 -18.21
CA VAL A 176 -20.12 9.27 -17.66
C VAL A 176 -20.27 9.50 -16.15
N SER A 177 -21.49 9.29 -15.68
CA SER A 177 -21.80 9.23 -14.24
C SER A 177 -22.19 7.81 -13.86
N ALA A 178 -21.86 7.40 -12.63
CA ALA A 178 -22.27 6.13 -12.05
C ALA A 178 -22.39 6.25 -10.52
N ASN A 179 -23.09 5.31 -9.90
CA ASN A 179 -23.18 5.22 -8.46
C ASN A 179 -21.91 4.52 -7.90
N LEU A 180 -21.03 5.29 -7.27
CA LEU A 180 -19.84 4.76 -6.63
C LEU A 180 -20.18 4.18 -5.26
N THR A 181 -20.19 2.84 -5.15
CA THR A 181 -20.58 2.10 -3.94
C THR A 181 -19.33 1.79 -3.09
N PRO A 182 -19.25 2.32 -1.85
CA PRO A 182 -18.09 2.15 -0.98
C PRO A 182 -18.08 0.81 -0.24
N TYR A 183 -16.91 0.17 -0.13
CA TYR A 183 -16.66 -1.01 0.69
C TYR A 183 -15.50 -0.76 1.68
N LYS A 184 -15.47 -1.54 2.77
CA LYS A 184 -14.41 -1.48 3.81
C LYS A 184 -13.12 -2.20 3.37
N GLY A 185 -12.64 -1.93 2.15
CA GLY A 185 -11.43 -2.53 1.58
C GLY A 185 -11.69 -3.42 0.37
N GLY A 186 -10.61 -3.91 -0.25
CA GLY A 186 -10.66 -4.66 -1.51
C GLY A 186 -11.31 -6.04 -1.41
N GLY A 187 -11.13 -6.76 -0.32
CA GLY A 187 -11.76 -8.06 -0.11
C GLY A 187 -13.29 -7.99 -0.07
N PRO A 188 -13.91 -7.15 0.79
CA PRO A 188 -15.34 -6.89 0.77
C PRO A 188 -15.86 -6.38 -0.59
N MET A 189 -15.11 -5.53 -1.28
CA MET A 189 -15.48 -5.01 -2.61
C MET A 189 -15.59 -6.13 -3.65
N VAL A 190 -14.62 -7.05 -3.69
CA VAL A 190 -14.67 -8.19 -4.60
C VAL A 190 -15.83 -9.12 -4.28
N LYS A 191 -16.17 -9.31 -3.00
CA LYS A 191 -17.36 -10.06 -2.60
C LYS A 191 -18.63 -9.40 -3.14
N GLY A 192 -18.74 -8.07 -3.07
CA GLY A 192 -19.84 -7.31 -3.66
C GLY A 192 -19.96 -7.49 -5.17
N LEU A 193 -18.84 -7.54 -5.90
CA LEU A 193 -18.84 -7.88 -7.32
C LEU A 193 -19.33 -9.33 -7.56
N LEU A 194 -18.81 -10.29 -6.80
CA LEU A 194 -19.17 -11.70 -6.96
C LEU A 194 -20.66 -11.99 -6.64
N SER A 195 -21.26 -11.23 -5.72
CA SER A 195 -22.69 -11.33 -5.40
C SER A 195 -23.58 -10.55 -6.34
N GLY A 196 -23.03 -9.73 -7.25
CA GLY A 196 -23.79 -8.87 -8.16
C GLY A 196 -24.35 -7.59 -7.52
N ASP A 197 -23.86 -7.20 -6.34
CA ASP A 197 -24.22 -5.91 -5.71
C ASP A 197 -23.69 -4.71 -6.50
N VAL A 198 -22.56 -4.89 -7.18
CA VAL A 198 -21.97 -3.92 -8.13
C VAL A 198 -21.63 -4.59 -9.45
N GLU A 199 -21.67 -3.82 -10.54
CA GLU A 199 -21.47 -4.33 -11.91
C GLU A 199 -19.99 -4.44 -12.30
N ALA A 200 -19.17 -3.48 -11.85
CA ALA A 200 -17.73 -3.47 -12.10
C ALA A 200 -16.97 -2.86 -10.93
N VAL A 201 -15.70 -3.24 -10.81
CA VAL A 201 -14.76 -2.67 -9.84
C VAL A 201 -13.38 -2.50 -10.48
N LEU A 202 -12.57 -1.59 -9.93
CA LEU A 202 -11.13 -1.61 -10.16
C LEU A 202 -10.45 -2.44 -9.08
N HIS A 203 -9.56 -3.35 -9.47
CA HIS A 203 -8.79 -4.12 -8.51
C HIS A 203 -7.37 -4.41 -9.02
N PHE A 204 -6.54 -5.04 -8.19
CA PHE A 204 -5.12 -5.28 -8.45
C PHE A 204 -4.87 -6.76 -8.78
N PRO A 205 -3.80 -7.07 -9.53
CA PRO A 205 -3.53 -8.42 -10.06
C PRO A 205 -3.62 -9.55 -9.03
N SER A 206 -3.08 -9.35 -7.81
CA SER A 206 -3.11 -10.37 -6.75
C SER A 206 -4.53 -10.84 -6.38
N VAL A 207 -5.48 -9.93 -6.33
CA VAL A 207 -6.87 -10.29 -6.03
C VAL A 207 -7.58 -10.85 -7.27
N ILE A 208 -7.38 -10.24 -8.43
CA ILE A 208 -8.00 -10.66 -9.69
C ILE A 208 -7.62 -12.11 -10.01
N LYS A 209 -6.31 -12.41 -9.94
CA LYS A 209 -5.79 -13.75 -10.19
C LYS A 209 -6.35 -14.80 -9.22
N GLY A 210 -6.56 -14.40 -7.96
CA GLY A 210 -7.19 -15.24 -6.95
C GLY A 210 -8.67 -15.58 -7.24
N GLN A 211 -9.35 -14.85 -8.14
CA GLN A 211 -10.73 -15.16 -8.54
C GLN A 211 -10.81 -16.16 -9.69
N GLY A 212 -9.71 -16.41 -10.39
CA GLY A 212 -9.67 -17.33 -11.54
C GLY A 212 -10.71 -16.98 -12.61
N SER A 213 -11.46 -17.97 -13.06
CA SER A 213 -12.48 -17.82 -14.11
C SER A 213 -13.77 -17.11 -13.69
N LYS A 214 -13.91 -16.69 -12.42
CA LYS A 214 -15.12 -16.01 -11.94
C LYS A 214 -15.25 -14.58 -12.45
N VAL A 215 -14.14 -13.95 -12.81
CA VAL A 215 -14.08 -12.57 -13.31
C VAL A 215 -13.33 -12.50 -14.63
N LYS A 216 -13.62 -11.48 -15.44
CA LYS A 216 -12.84 -11.11 -16.62
C LYS A 216 -12.34 -9.68 -16.49
N THR A 217 -11.16 -9.41 -17.05
CA THR A 217 -10.50 -8.11 -17.02
C THR A 217 -10.77 -7.37 -18.32
N LEU A 218 -11.26 -6.14 -18.23
CA LEU A 218 -11.63 -5.32 -19.38
C LEU A 218 -10.52 -4.36 -19.81
N GLY A 219 -9.66 -3.93 -18.89
CA GLY A 219 -8.53 -3.05 -19.15
C GLY A 219 -7.77 -2.75 -17.86
N CYS A 220 -6.50 -2.34 -17.98
CA CYS A 220 -5.61 -2.09 -16.85
C CYS A 220 -4.88 -0.75 -17.00
N GLY A 221 -4.41 -0.17 -15.88
CA GLY A 221 -3.55 1.02 -15.88
C GLY A 221 -2.16 0.79 -16.47
N ALA A 222 -1.72 -0.46 -16.60
CA ALA A 222 -0.47 -0.86 -17.24
C ALA A 222 -0.58 -2.26 -17.83
N LYS A 223 0.45 -2.66 -18.60
CA LYS A 223 0.54 -4.05 -19.13
C LYS A 223 0.60 -5.07 -18.00
N GLU A 224 -0.38 -5.95 -17.95
CA GLU A 224 -0.50 -7.00 -16.93
C GLU A 224 -0.46 -8.41 -17.55
N LYS A 225 0.77 -8.88 -17.82
CA LYS A 225 1.02 -10.22 -18.40
C LYS A 225 0.41 -11.34 -17.57
N SER A 226 0.35 -11.17 -16.26
CA SER A 226 -0.21 -12.16 -15.33
C SER A 226 -1.72 -12.35 -15.47
N LEU A 227 -2.41 -11.44 -16.16
CA LEU A 227 -3.85 -11.45 -16.42
C LEU A 227 -4.20 -11.68 -17.90
N GLY A 228 -3.27 -12.22 -18.69
CA GLY A 228 -3.51 -12.50 -20.11
C GLY A 228 -3.40 -11.26 -21.01
N THR A 229 -2.59 -10.27 -20.62
CA THR A 229 -2.34 -9.04 -21.40
C THR A 229 -3.60 -8.27 -21.81
N PRO A 230 -4.49 -7.91 -20.86
CA PRO A 230 -5.63 -7.03 -21.19
C PRO A 230 -5.12 -5.69 -21.74
N PRO A 231 -5.94 -4.97 -22.54
CA PRO A 231 -5.54 -3.66 -23.05
C PRO A 231 -5.23 -2.70 -21.88
N THR A 232 -4.26 -1.81 -22.07
CA THR A 232 -4.05 -0.72 -21.12
C THR A 232 -5.08 0.38 -21.32
N PHE A 233 -5.34 1.16 -20.26
CA PHE A 233 -6.19 2.33 -20.39
C PHE A 233 -5.65 3.33 -21.42
N ASP A 234 -4.32 3.48 -21.53
CA ASP A 234 -3.70 4.33 -22.56
C ASP A 234 -3.97 3.81 -23.98
N GLU A 235 -3.91 2.49 -24.21
CA GLU A 235 -4.29 1.88 -25.50
C GLU A 235 -5.80 2.04 -25.84
N LEU A 236 -6.62 2.21 -24.81
CA LEU A 236 -8.05 2.54 -24.97
C LEU A 236 -8.29 4.05 -25.10
N GLY A 237 -7.23 4.87 -25.13
CA GLY A 237 -7.32 6.32 -25.29
C GLY A 237 -7.47 7.10 -23.98
N PHE A 238 -7.42 6.45 -22.81
CA PHE A 238 -7.49 7.10 -21.49
C PHE A 238 -6.12 7.57 -21.04
N THR A 239 -5.65 8.70 -21.54
CA THR A 239 -4.31 9.23 -21.26
C THR A 239 -4.17 9.75 -19.84
N GLY A 240 -3.02 9.47 -19.19
CA GLY A 240 -2.61 10.04 -17.90
C GLY A 240 -2.57 9.06 -16.74
N GLN A 241 -1.48 8.33 -16.56
CA GLN A 241 -1.08 7.49 -15.40
C GLN A 241 -2.21 7.08 -14.41
N ILE A 242 -3.28 6.48 -14.93
CA ILE A 242 -4.46 6.10 -14.15
C ILE A 242 -4.19 4.80 -13.40
N GLY A 243 -4.41 4.80 -12.09
CA GLY A 243 -4.55 3.58 -11.31
C GLY A 243 -3.27 2.96 -10.78
N TYR A 244 -2.16 3.70 -10.67
CA TYR A 244 -0.95 3.20 -10.03
C TYR A 244 -1.01 3.31 -8.51
N MET A 245 -0.77 2.21 -7.83
CA MET A 245 -0.71 2.13 -6.38
C MET A 245 0.66 1.65 -5.93
N ASP A 246 1.44 2.52 -5.28
CA ASP A 246 2.66 2.12 -4.57
C ASP A 246 2.28 1.45 -3.25
N ARG A 247 2.78 0.24 -2.98
CA ARG A 247 2.68 -0.39 -1.66
C ARG A 247 3.91 -0.04 -0.85
N ILE A 248 3.70 0.66 0.24
CA ILE A 248 4.75 1.31 1.00
C ILE A 248 4.77 0.75 2.42
N LEU A 249 5.97 0.32 2.87
CA LEU A 249 6.24 0.03 4.27
C LEU A 249 6.82 1.28 4.91
N MET A 250 6.22 1.72 6.02
CA MET A 250 6.58 2.95 6.72
C MET A 250 6.72 2.69 8.22
N ALA A 251 7.49 3.55 8.88
CA ALA A 251 7.61 3.60 10.34
C ALA A 251 7.24 5.00 10.85
N PRO A 252 6.92 5.17 12.15
CA PRO A 252 6.83 6.51 12.75
C PRO A 252 8.11 7.30 12.52
N ALA A 253 8.01 8.60 12.18
CA ALA A 253 9.14 9.42 11.72
C ALA A 253 10.31 9.52 12.71
N LYS A 254 10.04 9.38 14.03
CA LYS A 254 11.07 9.42 15.08
C LYS A 254 11.70 8.05 15.37
N THR A 255 11.44 7.03 14.58
CA THR A 255 12.07 5.71 14.71
C THR A 255 13.58 5.85 14.50
N PRO A 256 14.43 5.29 15.41
CA PRO A 256 15.87 5.40 15.30
C PRO A 256 16.40 4.97 13.94
N PRO A 257 17.27 5.77 13.30
CA PRO A 257 17.76 5.49 11.93
C PRO A 257 18.44 4.13 11.80
N GLU A 258 19.12 3.65 12.83
CA GLU A 258 19.77 2.33 12.85
C GLU A 258 18.75 1.18 12.76
N ARG A 259 17.56 1.33 13.35
CA ARG A 259 16.47 0.35 13.24
C ARG A 259 15.83 0.37 11.85
N ILE A 260 15.66 1.57 11.28
CA ILE A 260 15.22 1.71 9.87
C ILE A 260 16.22 1.04 8.94
N LYS A 261 17.52 1.22 9.15
CA LYS A 261 18.57 0.59 8.35
C LYS A 261 18.49 -0.95 8.40
N VAL A 262 18.30 -1.54 9.58
CA VAL A 262 18.13 -3.01 9.73
C VAL A 262 16.95 -3.50 8.91
N LEU A 263 15.80 -2.82 8.96
CA LEU A 263 14.64 -3.16 8.14
C LEU A 263 14.93 -3.05 6.64
N GLN A 264 15.60 -1.98 6.21
CA GLN A 264 15.97 -1.76 4.82
C GLN A 264 16.93 -2.83 4.28
N GLU A 265 17.92 -3.23 5.08
CA GLU A 265 18.87 -4.29 4.73
C GLU A 265 18.18 -5.66 4.59
N ALA A 266 17.28 -6.00 5.52
CA ALA A 266 16.47 -7.21 5.43
C ALA A 266 15.60 -7.23 4.16
N LEU A 267 14.98 -6.09 3.81
CA LEU A 267 14.19 -5.94 2.60
C LEU A 267 15.02 -6.01 1.32
N ALA A 268 16.23 -5.46 1.33
CA ALA A 268 17.16 -5.57 0.18
C ALA A 268 17.55 -7.03 -0.10
N LYS A 269 17.76 -7.85 0.95
CA LYS A 269 17.98 -9.29 0.83
C LYS A 269 16.71 -10.00 0.33
N LEU A 270 15.55 -9.67 0.89
CA LEU A 270 14.27 -10.24 0.46
C LEU A 270 13.97 -10.00 -1.02
N LYS A 271 14.28 -8.82 -1.54
CA LYS A 271 14.17 -8.52 -2.99
C LYS A 271 14.92 -9.54 -3.87
N GLY A 272 16.07 -10.04 -3.39
CA GLY A 272 16.90 -11.05 -4.07
C GLY A 272 16.36 -12.48 -3.94
N ASP A 273 15.50 -12.76 -2.98
CA ASP A 273 15.04 -14.12 -2.61
C ASP A 273 14.23 -14.77 -3.74
N LYS A 274 14.62 -15.99 -4.12
CA LYS A 274 13.98 -16.75 -5.21
C LYS A 274 12.56 -17.19 -4.83
N THR A 275 12.33 -17.53 -3.57
CA THR A 275 11.02 -17.97 -3.05
C THR A 275 10.05 -16.81 -3.00
N PHE A 276 10.53 -15.65 -2.54
CA PHE A 276 9.74 -14.41 -2.54
C PHE A 276 9.32 -14.03 -3.96
N LYS A 277 10.25 -13.99 -4.90
CA LYS A 277 9.97 -13.72 -6.32
C LYS A 277 8.93 -14.70 -6.89
N LYS A 278 9.11 -16.01 -6.60
CA LYS A 278 8.19 -17.05 -7.05
C LYS A 278 6.76 -16.84 -6.51
N PHE A 279 6.62 -16.50 -5.22
CA PHE A 279 5.30 -16.30 -4.61
C PHE A 279 4.65 -14.99 -5.07
N MET A 280 5.41 -13.90 -5.21
CA MET A 280 4.91 -12.66 -5.78
C MET A 280 4.45 -12.86 -7.24
N GLY A 281 5.21 -13.59 -8.06
CA GLY A 281 4.80 -13.94 -9.42
C GLY A 281 3.54 -14.83 -9.47
N ARG A 282 3.35 -15.73 -8.50
CA ARG A 282 2.09 -16.50 -8.37
C ARG A 282 0.90 -15.60 -8.04
N LEU A 283 1.10 -14.55 -7.24
CA LEU A 283 0.09 -13.52 -7.03
C LEU A 283 -0.16 -12.63 -8.26
N GLY A 284 0.71 -12.69 -9.27
CA GLY A 284 0.66 -11.79 -10.41
C GLY A 284 1.24 -10.41 -10.16
N GLU A 285 1.94 -10.22 -9.05
CA GLU A 285 2.52 -8.93 -8.66
C GLU A 285 3.94 -8.76 -9.22
N ASN A 286 4.28 -7.53 -9.58
CA ASN A 286 5.64 -7.18 -9.98
C ASN A 286 6.59 -7.04 -8.77
N MET A 287 7.89 -6.85 -9.07
CA MET A 287 8.96 -6.73 -8.08
C MET A 287 9.65 -5.35 -8.16
N GLU A 288 8.90 -4.33 -8.50
CA GLU A 288 9.38 -2.94 -8.65
C GLU A 288 9.65 -2.29 -7.28
N PHE A 289 10.64 -2.86 -6.59
CA PHE A 289 11.11 -2.40 -5.30
C PHE A 289 11.86 -1.07 -5.41
N MET A 290 11.65 -0.17 -4.45
CA MET A 290 12.43 1.06 -4.27
C MET A 290 12.79 1.21 -2.78
N ASN A 291 14.06 1.50 -2.48
CA ASN A 291 14.47 1.74 -1.09
C ASN A 291 13.83 3.02 -0.52
N GLY A 292 13.82 3.13 0.80
CA GLY A 292 13.17 4.24 1.49
C GLY A 292 13.74 5.61 1.11
N PRO A 293 15.07 5.81 1.15
CA PRO A 293 15.69 7.09 0.76
C PRO A 293 15.32 7.57 -0.64
N ASP A 294 15.28 6.67 -1.63
CA ASP A 294 14.91 7.05 -2.99
C ASP A 294 13.40 7.33 -3.12
N TYR A 295 12.57 6.60 -2.38
CA TYR A 295 11.13 6.90 -2.35
C TYR A 295 10.83 8.24 -1.69
N GLU A 296 11.54 8.61 -0.62
CA GLU A 296 11.37 9.92 0.03
C GLU A 296 11.66 11.09 -0.91
N LYS A 297 12.63 10.96 -1.83
CA LYS A 297 12.94 12.01 -2.84
C LYS A 297 11.74 12.34 -3.72
N ILE A 298 10.94 11.33 -4.10
CA ILE A 298 9.78 11.49 -4.99
C ILE A 298 8.45 11.67 -4.24
N ARG A 299 8.41 11.38 -2.94
CA ARG A 299 7.19 11.36 -2.13
C ARG A 299 6.49 12.71 -2.07
N ALA A 300 7.25 13.79 -1.85
CA ALA A 300 6.73 15.15 -1.81
C ALA A 300 6.24 15.63 -3.19
N GLU A 301 6.97 15.32 -4.26
CA GLU A 301 6.57 15.62 -5.63
C GLU A 301 5.26 14.91 -5.98
N LYS A 302 5.17 13.61 -5.71
CA LYS A 302 3.92 12.84 -5.92
C LYS A 302 2.76 13.44 -5.14
N SER A 303 2.98 13.89 -3.90
CA SER A 303 1.95 14.57 -3.12
C SER A 303 1.47 15.87 -3.78
N ASN A 304 2.37 16.67 -4.34
CA ASN A 304 2.01 17.89 -5.07
C ASN A 304 1.20 17.57 -6.35
N ASN A 305 1.55 16.50 -7.05
CA ASN A 305 0.79 16.04 -8.22
C ASN A 305 -0.65 15.63 -7.81
N TYR A 306 -0.80 14.93 -6.67
CA TYR A 306 -2.12 14.61 -6.11
C TYR A 306 -2.91 15.84 -5.67
N LYS A 307 -2.25 16.89 -5.15
CA LYS A 307 -2.92 18.16 -4.83
C LYS A 307 -3.58 18.77 -6.06
N SER A 308 -2.88 18.74 -7.19
CA SER A 308 -3.42 19.22 -8.47
C SER A 308 -4.58 18.35 -8.97
N LEU A 309 -4.45 17.04 -8.88
CA LEU A 309 -5.50 16.08 -9.24
C LEU A 309 -6.77 16.31 -8.40
N VAL A 310 -6.64 16.39 -7.07
CA VAL A 310 -7.77 16.63 -6.16
C VAL A 310 -8.49 17.94 -6.52
N LYS A 311 -7.73 19.02 -6.79
CA LYS A 311 -8.31 20.30 -7.20
C LYS A 311 -9.13 20.18 -8.50
N THR A 312 -8.70 19.36 -9.43
CA THR A 312 -9.45 19.11 -10.68
C THR A 312 -10.72 18.31 -10.40
N MET A 313 -10.62 17.23 -9.60
CA MET A 313 -11.74 16.34 -9.29
C MET A 313 -12.81 16.95 -8.38
N THR A 314 -12.50 18.01 -7.63
CA THR A 314 -13.46 18.69 -6.72
C THR A 314 -14.09 19.94 -7.30
N LYS A 315 -13.65 20.38 -8.48
CA LYS A 315 -14.21 21.57 -9.18
C LYS A 315 -15.34 21.24 -10.16
N GLY A 316 -15.54 19.97 -10.47
CA GLY A 316 -16.63 19.44 -11.29
C GLY A 316 -17.69 18.79 -10.41
#